data_97c056f87a9c23e6b1a45419b7fa5070
#
_entry.id   97c056f87a9c23e6b1a45419b7fa5070
#
_cell.length_a   1.000
_cell.length_b   1.000
_cell.length_c   1.000
_cell.angle_alpha   90.00
_cell.angle_beta   90.00
_cell.angle_gamma   90.00
#
_symmetry.space_group_name_H-M   'P 1'
#
loop_
_entity.id
_entity.type
_entity.pdbx_description
1 polymer ?
#
loop_
_entity_poly.entity_id
_entity_poly.type
_entity_poly.pdbx_seq_one_letter_code
_entity_poly.pdbx_strand_id
1 'polypeptide(L)'
;MEIKLPTKLTLKHLNLITRIEGGKDIDTEQMINFCADFCNVNRKEIEQGSHSSLLELFYTLADLFNDIKVHKEVQPTIKVNGKKYTFRDVSNNHPSTWWVTCQKELAKGIQSHQMMALCYIEEGLEFNDYDEKHKRKIINPYQKRCKEFEDAELIKEFIPLRDFFLSKFQKYREPFIKIRAMRETNSPQLKTLLNHG
;
A
#
# COMPACT_ATOMS: atom_id res chain seq x y z
N MET A 1 26.23 19.55 4.11
CA MET A 1 25.83 18.27 4.74
C MET A 1 26.03 17.18 3.71
N GLU A 2 26.88 16.19 3.95
CA GLU A 2 27.11 15.11 2.99
C GLU A 2 26.28 13.90 3.42
N ILE A 3 25.07 13.79 2.87
CA ILE A 3 24.18 12.66 3.14
C ILE A 3 24.21 11.73 1.94
N LYS A 4 24.48 10.47 2.20
CA LYS A 4 24.50 9.44 1.17
C LYS A 4 23.06 9.08 0.78
N LEU A 5 22.71 9.32 -0.47
CA LEU A 5 21.41 8.93 -1.01
C LEU A 5 21.29 7.39 -1.12
N PRO A 6 20.09 6.82 -0.97
CA PRO A 6 19.88 5.39 -1.17
C PRO A 6 20.18 5.01 -2.63
N THR A 7 20.92 3.95 -2.82
CA THR A 7 21.24 3.42 -4.16
C THR A 7 20.10 2.63 -4.77
N LYS A 8 19.10 2.27 -3.97
CA LYS A 8 17.96 1.44 -4.36
C LYS A 8 16.69 1.96 -3.71
N LEU A 9 15.65 2.11 -4.49
CA LEU A 9 14.34 2.50 -4.01
C LEU A 9 13.46 1.27 -3.76
N THR A 10 12.94 1.17 -2.54
CA THR A 10 12.14 0.04 -2.08
C THR A 10 10.71 0.47 -1.78
N LEU A 11 9.82 -0.49 -1.47
CA LEU A 11 8.46 -0.19 -1.05
C LEU A 11 8.42 0.60 0.27
N LYS A 12 9.44 0.47 1.13
CA LYS A 12 9.58 1.32 2.33
C LYS A 12 9.67 2.79 1.94
N HIS A 13 10.52 3.14 0.97
CA HIS A 13 10.65 4.53 0.48
C HIS A 13 9.36 5.04 -0.14
N LEU A 14 8.66 4.21 -0.92
CA LEU A 14 7.36 4.57 -1.49
C LEU A 14 6.32 4.87 -0.39
N ASN A 15 6.29 4.07 0.67
CA ASN A 15 5.38 4.32 1.80
C ASN A 15 5.68 5.64 2.53
N LEU A 16 6.95 6.05 2.58
CA LEU A 16 7.33 7.35 3.17
C LEU A 16 6.81 8.51 2.32
N ILE A 17 6.97 8.45 1.00
CA ILE A 17 6.53 9.53 0.11
C ILE A 17 5.00 9.64 0.07
N THR A 18 4.29 8.54 0.04
CA THR A 18 2.81 8.54 0.00
C THR A 18 2.19 9.10 1.29
N ARG A 19 2.88 9.03 2.43
CA ARG A 19 2.44 9.67 3.67
C ARG A 19 2.49 11.19 3.58
N ILE A 20 3.44 11.72 2.80
CA ILE A 20 3.62 13.16 2.60
C ILE A 20 2.63 13.69 1.58
N GLU A 21 2.46 13.01 0.44
CA GLU A 21 1.54 13.42 -0.63
C GLU A 21 0.07 13.49 -0.16
N GLY A 22 -0.31 12.69 0.84
CA GLY A 22 -1.65 12.73 1.46
C GLY A 22 -1.85 13.88 2.45
N GLY A 23 -0.84 14.68 2.74
CA GLY A 23 -0.83 15.75 3.75
C GLY A 23 -1.05 17.15 3.17
N LYS A 24 -1.51 18.05 4.04
CA LYS A 24 -1.49 19.50 3.85
C LYS A 24 -0.03 19.99 3.97
N ASP A 25 0.19 21.30 3.89
CA ASP A 25 1.52 21.91 3.98
C ASP A 25 2.48 21.16 4.91
N ILE A 26 3.57 20.66 4.33
CA ILE A 26 4.58 19.87 5.06
C ILE A 26 5.40 20.84 5.90
N ASP A 27 5.41 20.65 7.21
CA ASP A 27 6.23 21.44 8.10
C ASP A 27 7.70 20.98 8.12
N THR A 28 8.56 21.80 8.67
CA THR A 28 10.01 21.54 8.74
C THR A 28 10.32 20.25 9.52
N GLU A 29 9.55 19.95 10.56
CA GLU A 29 9.74 18.74 11.36
C GLU A 29 9.43 17.48 10.57
N GLN A 30 8.35 17.49 9.81
CA GLN A 30 7.96 16.41 8.90
C GLN A 30 9.02 16.19 7.81
N MET A 31 9.57 17.26 7.23
CA MET A 31 10.66 17.16 6.26
C MET A 31 11.93 16.53 6.87
N ILE A 32 12.31 16.93 8.08
CA ILE A 32 13.46 16.35 8.79
C ILE A 32 13.26 14.85 9.01
N ASN A 33 12.09 14.46 9.54
CA ASN A 33 11.77 13.05 9.80
C ASN A 33 11.78 12.25 8.50
N PHE A 34 11.16 12.78 7.44
CA PHE A 34 11.15 12.13 6.13
C PHE A 34 12.57 11.90 5.59
N CYS A 35 13.40 12.94 5.57
CA CYS A 35 14.76 12.84 5.05
C CYS A 35 15.61 11.84 5.88
N ALA A 36 15.46 11.85 7.21
CA ALA A 36 16.16 10.93 8.09
C ALA A 36 15.75 9.47 7.84
N ASP A 37 14.44 9.19 7.81
CA ASP A 37 13.90 7.86 7.56
C ASP A 37 14.23 7.36 6.15
N PHE A 38 14.17 8.24 5.15
CA PHE A 38 14.43 7.91 3.76
C PHE A 38 15.90 7.56 3.52
N CYS A 39 16.83 8.33 4.07
CA CYS A 39 18.26 8.11 3.95
C CYS A 39 18.78 7.10 4.99
N ASN A 40 17.94 6.67 5.92
CA ASN A 40 18.31 5.80 7.04
C ASN A 40 19.51 6.38 7.85
N VAL A 41 19.42 7.67 8.16
CA VAL A 41 20.41 8.40 8.97
C VAL A 41 19.78 8.90 10.26
N ASN A 42 20.60 9.31 11.23
CA ASN A 42 20.09 9.87 12.47
C ASN A 42 19.46 11.24 12.20
N ARG A 43 18.27 11.48 12.77
CA ARG A 43 17.56 12.77 12.68
C ARG A 43 18.47 13.97 13.00
N LYS A 44 19.35 13.85 14.01
CA LYS A 44 20.29 14.90 14.38
C LYS A 44 21.25 15.30 13.25
N GLU A 45 21.58 14.38 12.36
CA GLU A 45 22.44 14.68 11.20
C GLU A 45 21.73 15.60 10.22
N ILE A 46 20.41 15.41 10.04
CA ILE A 46 19.58 16.30 9.22
C ILE A 46 19.40 17.66 9.88
N GLU A 47 19.16 17.71 11.19
CA GLU A 47 18.94 18.93 11.97
C GLU A 47 20.17 19.88 11.99
N GLN A 48 21.36 19.35 11.80
CA GLN A 48 22.61 20.14 11.72
C GLN A 48 22.75 20.91 10.40
N GLY A 49 21.97 20.57 9.37
CA GLY A 49 21.95 21.23 8.08
C GLY A 49 21.22 22.58 8.12
N SER A 50 21.51 23.44 7.12
CA SER A 50 20.70 24.64 6.91
C SER A 50 19.31 24.30 6.38
N HIS A 51 18.35 25.20 6.55
CA HIS A 51 17.01 25.03 6.01
C HIS A 51 17.01 24.87 4.47
N SER A 52 17.88 25.60 3.76
CA SER A 52 18.04 25.43 2.30
C SER A 52 18.58 24.07 1.92
N SER A 53 19.54 23.52 2.67
CA SER A 53 20.06 22.17 2.43
C SER A 53 19.02 21.08 2.72
N LEU A 54 18.13 21.30 3.69
CA LEU A 54 17.01 20.40 3.98
C LEU A 54 16.01 20.39 2.81
N LEU A 55 15.63 21.56 2.30
CA LEU A 55 14.72 21.66 1.15
C LEU A 55 15.32 21.00 -0.10
N GLU A 56 16.60 21.27 -0.40
CA GLU A 56 17.31 20.66 -1.52
C GLU A 56 17.31 19.14 -1.41
N LEU A 57 17.64 18.60 -0.23
CA LEU A 57 17.61 17.16 0.03
C LEU A 57 16.20 16.61 -0.17
N PHE A 58 15.19 17.25 0.41
CA PHE A 58 13.79 16.80 0.33
C PHE A 58 13.31 16.69 -1.12
N TYR A 59 13.54 17.72 -1.94
CA TYR A 59 13.16 17.69 -3.36
C TYR A 59 13.97 16.68 -4.15
N THR A 60 15.28 16.56 -3.88
CA THR A 60 16.12 15.54 -4.52
C THR A 60 15.58 14.13 -4.25
N LEU A 61 15.15 13.83 -3.00
CA LEU A 61 14.60 12.53 -2.65
C LEU A 61 13.25 12.27 -3.34
N ALA A 62 12.40 13.29 -3.46
CA ALA A 62 11.13 13.19 -4.18
C ALA A 62 11.37 12.91 -5.68
N ASP A 63 12.33 13.58 -6.29
CA ASP A 63 12.65 13.43 -7.71
C ASP A 63 13.20 12.04 -8.08
N LEU A 64 13.77 11.29 -7.12
CA LEU A 64 14.24 9.92 -7.37
C LEU A 64 13.12 9.00 -7.88
N PHE A 65 11.85 9.30 -7.62
CA PHE A 65 10.72 8.50 -8.09
C PHE A 65 10.31 8.81 -9.53
N ASN A 66 10.65 9.99 -10.05
CA ASN A 66 10.27 10.43 -11.40
C ASN A 66 10.88 9.56 -12.52
N ASP A 67 12.05 8.97 -12.26
CA ASP A 67 12.78 8.16 -13.23
C ASP A 67 12.41 6.68 -13.21
N ILE A 68 11.50 6.27 -12.33
CA ILE A 68 11.10 4.85 -12.22
C ILE A 68 10.24 4.45 -13.42
N LYS A 69 10.77 3.58 -14.26
CA LYS A 69 10.02 2.98 -15.37
C LYS A 69 9.06 1.91 -14.83
N VAL A 70 7.80 2.28 -14.75
CA VAL A 70 6.73 1.41 -14.24
C VAL A 70 6.29 0.40 -15.30
N HIS A 71 5.98 -0.83 -14.91
CA HIS A 71 5.33 -1.81 -15.79
C HIS A 71 3.93 -1.34 -16.19
N LYS A 72 3.48 -1.71 -17.39
CA LYS A 72 2.13 -1.36 -17.87
C LYS A 72 1.02 -2.20 -17.22
N GLU A 73 1.36 -3.42 -16.83
CA GLU A 73 0.42 -4.41 -16.31
C GLU A 73 0.98 -5.11 -15.08
N VAL A 74 0.07 -5.69 -14.30
CA VAL A 74 0.44 -6.53 -13.15
C VAL A 74 1.30 -7.70 -13.62
N GLN A 75 2.47 -7.86 -13.03
CA GLN A 75 3.35 -8.95 -13.38
C GLN A 75 2.81 -10.28 -12.84
N PRO A 76 2.71 -11.34 -13.66
CA PRO A 76 2.21 -12.63 -13.19
C PRO A 76 3.13 -13.29 -12.16
N THR A 77 4.42 -12.94 -12.19
CA THR A 77 5.41 -13.44 -11.23
C THR A 77 6.45 -12.38 -10.93
N ILE A 78 6.92 -12.37 -9.68
CA ILE A 78 8.03 -11.53 -9.21
C ILE A 78 9.08 -12.39 -8.51
N LYS A 79 10.31 -11.88 -8.41
CA LYS A 79 11.38 -12.53 -7.65
C LYS A 79 11.89 -11.60 -6.56
N VAL A 80 11.95 -12.10 -5.33
CA VAL A 80 12.48 -11.37 -4.16
C VAL A 80 13.39 -12.32 -3.37
N ASN A 81 14.62 -11.89 -3.12
CA ASN A 81 15.60 -12.68 -2.36
C ASN A 81 15.77 -14.13 -2.88
N GLY A 82 15.78 -14.30 -4.23
CA GLY A 82 15.90 -15.60 -4.87
C GLY A 82 14.64 -16.46 -4.91
N LYS A 83 13.57 -16.07 -4.22
CA LYS A 83 12.28 -16.74 -4.22
C LYS A 83 11.39 -16.21 -5.31
N LYS A 84 10.53 -17.06 -5.86
CA LYS A 84 9.53 -16.72 -6.85
C LYS A 84 8.16 -16.61 -6.21
N TYR A 85 7.46 -15.53 -6.51
CA TYR A 85 6.11 -15.26 -6.03
C TYR A 85 5.18 -15.12 -7.23
N THR A 86 4.00 -15.71 -7.14
CA THR A 86 2.99 -15.69 -8.21
C THR A 86 1.83 -14.80 -7.80
N PHE A 87 1.41 -13.93 -8.70
CA PHE A 87 0.24 -13.09 -8.54
C PHE A 87 -1.03 -13.95 -8.44
N ARG A 88 -1.84 -13.66 -7.46
CA ARG A 88 -3.17 -14.24 -7.29
C ARG A 88 -4.21 -13.14 -7.38
N ASP A 89 -5.03 -13.17 -8.41
CA ASP A 89 -6.16 -12.25 -8.53
C ASP A 89 -7.22 -12.61 -7.47
N VAL A 90 -7.14 -11.91 -6.36
CA VAL A 90 -8.04 -12.10 -5.20
C VAL A 90 -9.50 -11.78 -5.51
N SER A 91 -9.80 -11.15 -6.65
CA SER A 91 -11.17 -10.79 -7.04
C SER A 91 -11.95 -11.93 -7.71
N ASN A 92 -11.26 -12.89 -8.33
CA ASN A 92 -11.89 -13.88 -9.20
C ASN A 92 -11.85 -15.32 -8.67
N ASN A 93 -10.85 -15.71 -7.90
CA ASN A 93 -10.58 -17.13 -7.58
C ASN A 93 -10.37 -17.43 -6.10
N HIS A 94 -10.76 -16.53 -5.20
CA HIS A 94 -10.49 -16.68 -3.78
C HIS A 94 -11.75 -16.72 -2.94
N PRO A 95 -11.70 -17.37 -1.76
CA PRO A 95 -12.79 -17.32 -0.80
C PRO A 95 -13.19 -15.88 -0.52
N SER A 96 -14.48 -15.60 -0.45
CA SER A 96 -15.03 -14.27 -0.15
C SER A 96 -14.43 -13.64 1.11
N THR A 97 -14.01 -14.47 2.07
CA THR A 97 -13.31 -14.04 3.30
C THR A 97 -12.00 -13.33 3.02
N TRP A 98 -11.24 -13.76 2.02
CA TRP A 98 -9.98 -13.09 1.64
C TRP A 98 -10.21 -11.73 1.01
N TRP A 99 -11.18 -11.62 0.11
CA TRP A 99 -11.60 -10.34 -0.45
C TRP A 99 -12.04 -9.34 0.63
N VAL A 100 -12.82 -9.82 1.60
CA VAL A 100 -13.24 -9.02 2.77
C VAL A 100 -12.03 -8.58 3.59
N THR A 101 -11.03 -9.45 3.77
CA THR A 101 -9.79 -9.10 4.47
C THR A 101 -9.01 -8.02 3.71
N CYS A 102 -8.83 -8.17 2.41
CA CYS A 102 -8.19 -7.15 1.57
C CYS A 102 -8.92 -5.80 1.66
N GLN A 103 -10.25 -5.80 1.59
CA GLN A 103 -11.04 -4.58 1.74
C GLN A 103 -10.86 -3.91 3.10
N LYS A 104 -10.84 -4.70 4.19
CA LYS A 104 -10.63 -4.18 5.54
C LYS A 104 -9.24 -3.57 5.70
N GLU A 105 -8.21 -4.21 5.17
CA GLU A 105 -6.85 -3.72 5.24
C GLU A 105 -6.67 -2.45 4.38
N LEU A 106 -7.25 -2.42 3.18
CA LEU A 106 -7.26 -1.22 2.33
C LEU A 106 -7.98 -0.04 2.99
N ALA A 107 -9.10 -0.30 3.68
CA ALA A 107 -9.82 0.74 4.42
C ALA A 107 -9.02 1.31 5.61
N LYS A 108 -8.07 0.56 6.15
CA LYS A 108 -7.14 1.01 7.21
C LYS A 108 -5.92 1.76 6.67
N GLY A 109 -5.81 1.97 5.36
CA GLY A 109 -4.63 2.57 4.74
C GLY A 109 -3.45 1.59 4.67
N ILE A 110 -3.69 0.40 4.09
CA ILE A 110 -2.67 -0.62 3.90
C ILE A 110 -1.44 -0.06 3.18
N GLN A 111 -0.27 -0.41 3.67
CA GLN A 111 0.99 -0.02 3.06
C GLN A 111 1.29 -0.86 1.81
N SER A 112 2.10 -0.33 0.89
CA SER A 112 2.41 -0.96 -0.39
C SER A 112 2.93 -2.38 -0.27
N HIS A 113 3.85 -2.65 0.66
CA HIS A 113 4.41 -3.98 0.89
C HIS A 113 3.37 -4.97 1.43
N GLN A 114 2.43 -4.51 2.24
CA GLN A 114 1.33 -5.33 2.75
C GLN A 114 0.39 -5.73 1.61
N MET A 115 0.07 -4.79 0.72
CA MET A 115 -0.76 -5.07 -0.45
C MET A 115 -0.08 -6.07 -1.39
N MET A 116 1.22 -5.90 -1.64
CA MET A 116 2.00 -6.87 -2.41
C MET A 116 1.98 -8.26 -1.75
N ALA A 117 2.18 -8.35 -0.43
CA ALA A 117 2.17 -9.60 0.31
C ALA A 117 0.81 -10.31 0.32
N LEU A 118 -0.30 -9.55 0.19
CA LEU A 118 -1.63 -10.12 0.02
C LEU A 118 -1.80 -10.77 -1.34
N CYS A 119 -1.23 -10.21 -2.39
CA CYS A 119 -1.50 -10.58 -3.78
C CYS A 119 -0.45 -11.53 -4.37
N TYR A 120 0.77 -11.53 -3.84
CA TYR A 120 1.85 -12.38 -4.31
C TYR A 120 2.17 -13.47 -3.30
N ILE A 121 2.02 -14.72 -3.71
CA ILE A 121 2.23 -15.90 -2.88
C ILE A 121 3.44 -16.66 -3.39
N GLU A 122 4.30 -17.12 -2.47
CA GLU A 122 5.49 -17.90 -2.79
C GLU A 122 5.09 -19.16 -3.58
N GLU A 123 5.82 -19.46 -4.65
CA GLU A 123 5.56 -20.62 -5.49
C GLU A 123 5.65 -21.90 -4.67
N GLY A 124 4.65 -22.78 -4.80
CA GLY A 124 4.55 -24.03 -4.03
C GLY A 124 3.80 -23.90 -2.70
N LEU A 125 3.42 -22.67 -2.27
CA LEU A 125 2.53 -22.47 -1.13
C LEU A 125 1.08 -22.33 -1.59
N GLU A 126 0.16 -22.90 -0.81
CA GLU A 126 -1.27 -22.72 -1.03
C GLU A 126 -1.81 -21.50 -0.27
N PHE A 127 -2.95 -21.04 -0.72
CA PHE A 127 -3.63 -19.87 -0.14
C PHE A 127 -4.06 -20.09 1.32
N ASN A 128 -4.25 -21.35 1.71
CA ASN A 128 -4.67 -21.77 3.05
C ASN A 128 -3.60 -21.56 4.15
N ASP A 129 -2.38 -21.15 3.79
CA ASP A 129 -1.34 -20.82 4.76
C ASP A 129 -1.69 -19.56 5.59
N TYR A 130 -2.82 -18.94 5.30
CA TYR A 130 -3.43 -17.89 6.13
C TYR A 130 -4.36 -18.46 7.23
N ASP A 131 -4.24 -19.74 7.56
CA ASP A 131 -5.08 -20.36 8.59
C ASP A 131 -4.90 -19.68 9.95
N GLU A 132 -5.99 -19.16 10.48
CA GLU A 132 -6.02 -18.51 11.80
C GLU A 132 -5.59 -19.42 12.95
N LYS A 133 -5.66 -20.73 12.78
CA LYS A 133 -5.26 -21.72 13.80
C LYS A 133 -3.75 -21.72 14.11
N HIS A 134 -2.92 -21.24 13.20
CA HIS A 134 -1.47 -21.20 13.38
C HIS A 134 -0.95 -19.87 13.98
N LYS A 135 -1.83 -18.97 14.39
CA LYS A 135 -1.49 -17.64 14.97
C LYS A 135 -0.59 -17.67 16.22
N ARG A 136 -0.39 -18.80 16.87
CA ARG A 136 0.23 -18.79 18.21
C ARG A 136 1.71 -19.18 18.29
N LYS A 137 2.36 -19.73 17.26
CA LYS A 137 3.76 -20.20 17.37
C LYS A 137 4.67 -20.04 16.16
N ILE A 138 4.20 -19.64 14.99
CA ILE A 138 5.02 -19.49 13.78
C ILE A 138 4.77 -18.08 13.24
N ILE A 139 5.83 -17.37 12.84
CA ILE A 139 5.69 -16.12 12.11
C ILE A 139 4.78 -16.41 10.91
N ASN A 140 3.59 -15.81 10.90
CA ASN A 140 2.62 -15.96 9.85
C ASN A 140 3.30 -15.74 8.49
N PRO A 141 3.18 -16.65 7.50
CA PRO A 141 3.77 -16.51 6.16
C PRO A 141 3.49 -15.14 5.52
N TYR A 142 2.31 -14.58 5.75
CA TYR A 142 1.97 -13.22 5.33
C TYR A 142 2.87 -12.16 5.98
N GLN A 143 3.06 -12.19 7.29
CA GLN A 143 3.93 -11.23 7.99
C GLN A 143 5.39 -11.35 7.55
N LYS A 144 5.84 -12.56 7.26
CA LYS A 144 7.17 -12.80 6.71
C LYS A 144 7.31 -12.17 5.32
N ARG A 145 6.31 -12.37 4.43
CA ARG A 145 6.28 -11.72 3.11
C ARG A 145 6.23 -10.20 3.21
N CYS A 146 5.45 -9.64 4.15
CA CYS A 146 5.43 -8.20 4.38
C CYS A 146 6.83 -7.65 4.62
N LYS A 147 7.60 -8.27 5.52
CA LYS A 147 8.98 -7.86 5.81
C LYS A 147 9.91 -8.04 4.61
N GLU A 148 9.81 -9.17 3.89
CA GLU A 148 10.63 -9.42 2.70
C GLU A 148 10.35 -8.40 1.58
N PHE A 149 9.11 -7.94 1.44
CA PHE A 149 8.70 -7.00 0.40
C PHE A 149 8.97 -5.54 0.78
N GLU A 150 8.97 -5.21 2.06
CA GLU A 150 9.20 -3.84 2.54
C GLU A 150 10.53 -3.28 2.02
N ASP A 151 11.59 -4.09 2.09
CA ASP A 151 12.95 -3.74 1.67
C ASP A 151 13.27 -4.13 0.22
N ALA A 152 12.27 -4.59 -0.54
CA ALA A 152 12.46 -5.02 -1.92
C ALA A 152 12.22 -3.88 -2.93
N GLU A 153 12.97 -3.90 -4.04
CA GLU A 153 12.85 -2.98 -5.17
C GLU A 153 11.64 -3.34 -6.05
N LEU A 154 10.43 -3.18 -5.53
CA LEU A 154 9.18 -3.61 -6.15
C LEU A 154 8.25 -2.45 -6.54
N ILE A 155 8.75 -1.22 -6.60
CA ILE A 155 7.91 -0.05 -6.90
C ILE A 155 7.27 -0.16 -8.29
N LYS A 156 8.06 -0.61 -9.29
CA LYS A 156 7.59 -0.77 -10.67
C LYS A 156 6.55 -1.88 -10.83
N GLU A 157 6.53 -2.88 -9.95
CA GLU A 157 5.54 -3.95 -9.86
C GLU A 157 4.32 -3.54 -9.05
N PHE A 158 4.52 -2.70 -8.03
CA PHE A 158 3.45 -2.27 -7.14
C PHE A 158 2.47 -1.29 -7.82
N ILE A 159 2.98 -0.33 -8.60
CA ILE A 159 2.13 0.71 -9.20
C ILE A 159 1.01 0.11 -10.06
N PRO A 160 1.27 -0.81 -11.03
CA PRO A 160 0.19 -1.42 -11.79
C PRO A 160 -0.73 -2.30 -10.92
N LEU A 161 -0.22 -2.91 -9.85
CA LEU A 161 -1.05 -3.64 -8.89
C LEU A 161 -2.02 -2.69 -8.18
N ARG A 162 -1.54 -1.54 -7.69
CA ARG A 162 -2.38 -0.50 -7.08
C ARG A 162 -3.48 -0.05 -8.04
N ASP A 163 -3.13 0.24 -9.28
CA ASP A 163 -4.06 0.74 -10.30
C ASP A 163 -5.10 -0.33 -10.69
N PHE A 164 -4.68 -1.60 -10.76
CA PHE A 164 -5.59 -2.74 -10.91
C PHE A 164 -6.63 -2.78 -9.79
N PHE A 165 -6.21 -2.66 -8.52
CA PHE A 165 -7.13 -2.65 -7.39
C PHE A 165 -8.05 -1.44 -7.41
N LEU A 166 -7.54 -0.25 -7.66
CA LEU A 166 -8.35 0.97 -7.74
C LEU A 166 -9.45 0.84 -8.81
N SER A 167 -9.13 0.28 -9.99
CA SER A 167 -10.11 0.05 -11.06
C SER A 167 -11.20 -0.95 -10.65
N LYS A 168 -10.82 -2.03 -9.98
CA LYS A 168 -11.77 -3.03 -9.46
C LYS A 168 -12.64 -2.45 -8.36
N PHE A 169 -12.08 -1.66 -7.42
CA PHE A 169 -12.86 -1.00 -6.38
C PHE A 169 -13.88 -0.02 -6.92
N GLN A 170 -13.53 0.80 -7.90
CA GLN A 170 -14.48 1.69 -8.55
C GLN A 170 -15.66 0.91 -9.14
N LYS A 171 -15.37 -0.17 -9.88
CA LYS A 171 -16.40 -1.04 -10.47
C LYS A 171 -17.36 -1.65 -9.44
N TYR A 172 -16.86 -2.01 -8.25
CA TYR A 172 -17.71 -2.59 -7.19
C TYR A 172 -18.36 -1.53 -6.29
N ARG A 173 -17.77 -0.33 -6.20
CA ARG A 173 -18.35 0.77 -5.40
C ARG A 173 -19.60 1.39 -6.03
N GLU A 174 -19.65 1.50 -7.34
CA GLU A 174 -20.80 2.09 -8.05
C GLU A 174 -22.15 1.44 -7.75
N PRO A 175 -22.30 0.09 -7.75
CA PRO A 175 -23.56 -0.54 -7.38
C PRO A 175 -24.00 -0.22 -5.94
N PHE A 176 -23.04 -0.17 -4.99
CA PHE A 176 -23.36 0.15 -3.60
C PHE A 176 -23.78 1.62 -3.42
N ILE A 177 -23.16 2.54 -4.15
CA ILE A 177 -23.58 3.95 -4.14
C ILE A 177 -24.99 4.07 -4.70
N LYS A 178 -25.32 3.37 -5.81
CA LYS A 178 -26.66 3.36 -6.40
C LYS A 178 -27.70 2.78 -5.43
N ILE A 179 -27.40 1.65 -4.77
CA ILE A 179 -28.28 1.04 -3.76
C ILE A 179 -28.51 1.99 -2.58
N ARG A 180 -27.46 2.66 -2.10
CA ARG A 180 -27.56 3.63 -1.01
C ARG A 180 -28.42 4.84 -1.42
N ALA A 181 -28.19 5.41 -2.60
CA ALA A 181 -28.99 6.50 -3.15
C ALA A 181 -30.45 6.09 -3.31
N MET A 182 -30.74 4.87 -3.79
CA MET A 182 -32.09 4.33 -3.86
C MET A 182 -32.77 4.19 -2.51
N ARG A 183 -32.02 3.77 -1.46
CA ARG A 183 -32.56 3.70 -0.10
C ARG A 183 -32.84 5.08 0.48
N GLU A 184 -31.98 6.04 0.23
CA GLU A 184 -32.15 7.42 0.70
C GLU A 184 -33.33 8.12 -0.01
N THR A 185 -33.54 7.85 -1.29
CA THR A 185 -34.71 8.38 -2.06
C THR A 185 -36.01 7.70 -1.71
N ASN A 186 -36.03 6.41 -1.38
CA ASN A 186 -37.21 5.65 -0.98
C ASN A 186 -37.56 5.75 0.52
N SER A 187 -36.72 6.37 1.32
CA SER A 187 -36.92 6.55 2.76
C SER A 187 -38.20 7.37 3.13
N PRO A 188 -38.63 8.37 2.35
CA PRO A 188 -39.88 9.08 2.63
C PRO A 188 -41.14 8.20 2.53
N GLN A 189 -41.17 7.25 1.59
CA GLN A 189 -42.32 6.38 1.37
C GLN A 189 -42.48 5.28 2.42
N LEU A 190 -41.38 4.78 2.97
CA LEU A 190 -41.38 3.79 4.07
C LEU A 190 -41.86 4.38 5.41
N LYS A 191 -41.60 5.66 5.65
CA LYS A 191 -42.06 6.35 6.87
C LYS A 191 -43.57 6.58 6.87
N THR A 192 -44.17 6.77 5.70
CA THR A 192 -45.62 6.97 5.57
C THR A 192 -46.38 5.67 5.77
N LEU A 193 -45.83 4.53 5.37
CA LEU A 193 -46.45 3.20 5.55
C LEU A 193 -46.42 2.69 7.00
N LEU A 194 -45.48 3.12 7.79
CA LEU A 194 -45.32 2.72 9.20
C LEU A 194 -46.16 3.57 10.18
N ASN A 195 -46.67 4.71 9.73
CA ASN A 195 -47.50 5.61 10.56
C ASN A 195 -49.02 5.46 10.36
N HIS A 196 -49.47 4.49 9.56
CA HIS A 196 -50.88 4.18 9.29
C HIS A 196 -51.25 2.72 9.63
N GLY A 197 -50.51 2.06 10.53
CA GLY A 197 -50.84 0.75 11.07
C GLY A 197 -51.08 0.76 12.56
#